data_85df5a17bb10e2348b317e30236cdb06
#
_entry.id   85df5a17bb10e2348b317e30236cdb06
#
_cell.length_a   1.000
_cell.length_b   1.000
_cell.length_c   1.000
_cell.angle_alpha   90.00
_cell.angle_beta   90.00
_cell.angle_gamma   90.00
#
_symmetry.space_group_name_H-M   'P 1'
#
loop_
_entity.id
_entity.type
_entity.pdbx_description
1 polymer ?
#
loop_
_entity_poly.entity_id
_entity_poly.type
_entity_poly.pdbx_seq_one_letter_code
_entity_poly.pdbx_strand_id
1 'polypeptide(L)'
;MKVRAQVAMVLNLDKCIGCHTCSVTCKNVWTSREGVEYAWFNNVETKPGVGYPKEWENQKKWKGGWQRKASGKIEPRQGSRWRILANIFGNPSLPEIDDYYEPFTFDYDHLQKAPEMKTMPTARPRSLVTGERMEKVKWGPNWEEILGTEFEHRKKDYNFKDIEKEMYGEFENTFMMYLPRLCEHCINPTCVASCPSGSIYKREEDGIVLVDQDKCRGWRMCISGCPYKKIYYNWKTGKAEKCTFCYPRIENGDPTVCSETCVGRIRYLGVILYDADRIEEAASVENEEDLYEAQLGIFLNPHDPEVIAQARRDGIPDNWIDGAQKSPVYKMAIDWKVAFPLHPEYRTLPMVWYIPPLSPVQAAAARGKIPVRADGIMPDLDDMRIPVKYLANLLTGGKEAPIRLGLKRMMAMRHYMRSKMFEGRPDTTLLSETGLTEALVEDMYKIMAIANYEDRYVIPTGHREETLDAFGESGGCGFSFGNGCASHSNSAADLFESPKQTRGQSGSTKSNRVNTIFERDHYEKIPVIKSGCGSGGCGSGGCGGGKSGGGCG
;
A
#
# COMPACT_ATOMS: atom_id res chain seq x y z
N MET A 1 22.29 -19.77 -10.02
CA MET A 1 20.97 -19.12 -10.09
C MET A 1 20.00 -19.92 -9.26
N LYS A 2 19.47 -19.33 -8.19
CA LYS A 2 18.43 -19.88 -7.35
C LYS A 2 17.14 -19.06 -7.56
N VAL A 3 16.17 -19.63 -8.26
CA VAL A 3 14.93 -18.94 -8.58
C VAL A 3 13.98 -18.93 -7.38
N ARG A 4 13.43 -17.77 -7.07
CA ARG A 4 12.38 -17.57 -6.08
C ARG A 4 11.24 -16.77 -6.69
N ALA A 5 10.03 -17.02 -6.20
CA ALA A 5 8.84 -16.28 -6.57
C ALA A 5 8.43 -15.34 -5.44
N GLN A 6 7.89 -14.19 -5.78
CA GLN A 6 7.32 -13.27 -4.80
C GLN A 6 6.09 -12.57 -5.35
N VAL A 7 5.06 -12.46 -4.51
CA VAL A 7 3.92 -11.57 -4.78
C VAL A 7 4.36 -10.12 -4.62
N ALA A 8 4.02 -9.30 -5.60
CA ALA A 8 4.39 -7.90 -5.67
C ALA A 8 3.18 -7.03 -6.02
N MET A 9 3.31 -5.72 -5.78
CA MET A 9 2.24 -4.76 -6.04
C MET A 9 2.76 -3.57 -6.83
N VAL A 10 1.94 -3.05 -7.76
CA VAL A 10 2.14 -1.72 -8.37
C VAL A 10 1.03 -0.79 -7.91
N LEU A 11 1.38 0.46 -7.65
CA LEU A 11 0.50 1.56 -7.29
C LEU A 11 0.60 2.66 -8.33
N ASN A 12 -0.45 2.89 -9.08
CA ASN A 12 -0.49 3.95 -10.08
C ASN A 12 -0.88 5.28 -9.42
N LEU A 13 0.13 6.10 -9.08
CA LEU A 13 -0.08 7.39 -8.40
C LEU A 13 -0.79 8.41 -9.28
N ASP A 14 -0.68 8.28 -10.58
CA ASP A 14 -1.33 9.16 -11.54
C ASP A 14 -2.87 9.14 -11.46
N LYS A 15 -3.43 8.04 -10.98
CA LYS A 15 -4.88 7.85 -10.78
C LYS A 15 -5.30 7.99 -9.32
N CYS A 16 -4.37 8.18 -8.39
CA CYS A 16 -4.70 8.28 -6.97
C CYS A 16 -5.31 9.64 -6.65
N ILE A 17 -6.52 9.65 -6.12
CA ILE A 17 -7.27 10.86 -5.73
C ILE A 17 -7.22 11.15 -4.23
N GLY A 18 -6.47 10.40 -3.45
CA GLY A 18 -6.36 10.60 -2.01
C GLY A 18 -7.66 10.34 -1.22
N CYS A 19 -8.55 9.47 -1.71
CA CYS A 19 -9.85 9.22 -1.06
C CYS A 19 -9.77 8.45 0.26
N HIS A 20 -8.60 7.92 0.64
CA HIS A 20 -8.34 7.15 1.86
C HIS A 20 -9.17 5.87 2.08
N THR A 21 -10.05 5.48 1.15
CA THR A 21 -10.84 4.24 1.29
C THR A 21 -9.99 3.02 1.59
N CYS A 22 -8.87 2.87 0.87
CA CYS A 22 -7.92 1.78 1.12
C CYS A 22 -7.29 1.81 2.52
N SER A 23 -7.09 2.99 3.11
CA SER A 23 -6.55 3.15 4.46
C SER A 23 -7.57 2.80 5.52
N VAL A 24 -8.79 3.32 5.39
CA VAL A 24 -9.89 3.10 6.33
C VAL A 24 -10.28 1.62 6.36
N THR A 25 -10.45 1.00 5.20
CA THR A 25 -10.81 -0.42 5.13
C THR A 25 -9.71 -1.31 5.72
N CYS A 26 -8.44 -1.05 5.38
CA CYS A 26 -7.32 -1.75 5.99
C CYS A 26 -7.27 -1.55 7.52
N LYS A 27 -7.55 -0.33 7.99
CA LYS A 27 -7.64 0.00 9.41
C LYS A 27 -8.71 -0.83 10.12
N ASN A 28 -9.89 -0.89 9.56
CA ASN A 28 -11.02 -1.61 10.14
C ASN A 28 -10.77 -3.11 10.21
N VAL A 29 -10.15 -3.69 9.20
CA VAL A 29 -9.86 -5.13 9.16
C VAL A 29 -8.71 -5.50 10.10
N TRP A 30 -7.63 -4.71 10.15
CA TRP A 30 -6.38 -5.14 10.77
C TRP A 30 -5.99 -4.43 12.07
N THR A 31 -6.27 -3.14 12.21
CA THR A 31 -5.73 -2.34 13.33
C THR A 31 -6.78 -1.58 14.12
N SER A 32 -8.06 -1.83 13.90
CA SER A 32 -9.15 -1.22 14.68
C SER A 32 -9.40 -2.01 15.97
N ARG A 33 -8.37 -2.17 16.82
CA ARG A 33 -8.40 -2.93 18.07
C ARG A 33 -7.41 -2.36 19.08
N GLU A 34 -7.61 -2.71 20.36
CA GLU A 34 -6.81 -2.21 21.46
C GLU A 34 -5.31 -2.48 21.30
N GLY A 35 -4.52 -1.46 21.59
CA GLY A 35 -3.06 -1.48 21.56
C GLY A 35 -2.44 -1.12 20.23
N VAL A 36 -3.22 -1.04 19.15
CA VAL A 36 -2.77 -0.66 17.80
C VAL A 36 -3.65 0.41 17.15
N GLU A 37 -4.39 1.17 17.97
CA GLU A 37 -5.29 2.22 17.49
C GLU A 37 -4.55 3.31 16.68
N TYR A 38 -3.31 3.59 17.05
CA TYR A 38 -2.46 4.54 16.34
C TYR A 38 -1.88 3.99 15.03
N ALA A 39 -1.89 2.66 14.84
CA ALA A 39 -1.23 2.00 13.72
C ALA A 39 -2.07 2.06 12.44
N TRP A 40 -1.41 2.34 11.33
CA TRP A 40 -1.98 2.32 9.99
C TRP A 40 -1.10 1.47 9.07
N PHE A 41 -1.50 0.21 8.83
CA PHE A 41 -0.75 -0.67 7.95
C PHE A 41 -0.69 -0.14 6.53
N ASN A 42 -1.78 0.42 6.05
CA ASN A 42 -1.83 1.22 4.83
C ASN A 42 -2.28 2.64 5.17
N ASN A 43 -1.55 3.64 4.71
CA ASN A 43 -1.91 5.05 4.80
C ASN A 43 -1.66 5.74 3.46
N VAL A 44 -2.31 6.86 3.22
CA VAL A 44 -2.08 7.69 2.03
C VAL A 44 -1.50 9.01 2.50
N GLU A 45 -0.29 9.31 2.06
CA GLU A 45 0.40 10.55 2.38
C GLU A 45 0.24 11.55 1.24
N THR A 46 0.15 12.83 1.58
CA THR A 46 0.30 13.91 0.62
C THR A 46 1.79 14.21 0.45
N LYS A 47 2.26 14.25 -0.77
CA LYS A 47 3.64 14.60 -1.13
C LYS A 47 3.67 15.83 -2.03
N PRO A 48 4.57 16.79 -1.77
CA PRO A 48 5.53 16.88 -0.66
C PRO A 48 4.87 16.97 0.72
N GLY A 49 5.49 16.35 1.74
CA GLY A 49 4.99 16.32 3.11
C GLY A 49 5.90 15.56 4.07
N VAL A 50 5.66 15.68 5.35
CA VAL A 50 6.53 15.09 6.39
C VAL A 50 6.33 13.58 6.62
N GLY A 51 5.22 13.03 6.15
CA GLY A 51 4.95 11.60 6.23
C GLY A 51 4.42 11.10 7.57
N TYR A 52 4.21 9.75 7.67
CA TYR A 52 3.70 9.05 8.85
C TYR A 52 4.49 7.75 9.11
N PRO A 53 5.23 7.62 10.20
CA PRO A 53 5.50 8.68 11.20
C PRO A 53 6.23 9.88 10.60
N LYS A 54 6.20 11.00 11.31
CA LYS A 54 6.80 12.25 10.83
C LYS A 54 8.27 12.07 10.46
N GLU A 55 8.66 12.62 9.32
CA GLU A 55 10.02 12.57 8.79
C GLU A 55 10.60 11.14 8.63
N TRP A 56 9.74 10.15 8.35
CA TRP A 56 10.17 8.75 8.24
C TRP A 56 11.29 8.52 7.22
N GLU A 57 11.43 9.38 6.21
CA GLU A 57 12.46 9.33 5.17
C GLU A 57 13.85 9.75 5.68
N ASN A 58 13.92 10.46 6.80
CA ASN A 58 15.17 10.92 7.39
C ASN A 58 15.91 9.79 8.13
N GLN A 59 16.69 9.01 7.39
CA GLN A 59 17.45 7.89 7.97
C GLN A 59 18.66 8.31 8.82
N LYS A 60 19.02 9.60 8.82
CA LYS A 60 19.98 10.13 9.81
C LYS A 60 19.38 10.10 11.22
N LYS A 61 18.07 10.41 11.35
CA LYS A 61 17.28 10.30 12.58
C LYS A 61 16.94 8.83 12.89
N TRP A 62 16.37 8.11 11.92
CA TRP A 62 15.69 6.84 12.16
C TRP A 62 16.57 5.60 12.02
N LYS A 63 17.72 5.70 11.34
CA LYS A 63 18.70 4.62 11.16
C LYS A 63 18.12 3.30 10.65
N GLY A 64 17.10 3.37 9.79
CA GLY A 64 16.54 2.20 9.11
C GLY A 64 17.26 1.87 7.82
N GLY A 65 17.04 0.64 7.31
CA GLY A 65 17.65 0.17 6.08
C GLY A 65 19.10 -0.30 6.26
N TRP A 66 19.75 -0.55 5.12
CA TRP A 66 21.13 -1.01 5.06
C TRP A 66 22.09 0.15 4.75
N GLN A 67 23.32 0.00 5.16
CA GLN A 67 24.45 0.84 4.75
C GLN A 67 25.56 -0.03 4.17
N ARG A 68 26.27 0.49 3.17
CA ARG A 68 27.47 -0.12 2.61
C ARG A 68 28.70 0.37 3.38
N LYS A 69 29.52 -0.56 3.83
CA LYS A 69 30.82 -0.27 4.45
C LYS A 69 31.88 0.01 3.39
N ALA A 70 32.99 0.61 3.79
CA ALA A 70 34.15 0.78 2.93
C ALA A 70 34.67 -0.57 2.37
N SER A 71 34.44 -1.67 3.09
CA SER A 71 34.77 -3.03 2.64
C SER A 71 33.86 -3.60 1.54
N GLY A 72 32.85 -2.85 1.08
CA GLY A 72 31.85 -3.31 0.13
C GLY A 72 30.68 -4.10 0.74
N LYS A 73 30.81 -4.59 1.97
CA LYS A 73 29.74 -5.34 2.64
C LYS A 73 28.64 -4.43 3.14
N ILE A 74 27.40 -4.93 3.14
CA ILE A 74 26.25 -4.25 3.71
C ILE A 74 26.01 -4.67 5.16
N GLU A 75 25.57 -3.73 5.99
CA GLU A 75 25.08 -3.98 7.35
C GLU A 75 23.87 -3.10 7.65
N PRO A 76 22.99 -3.48 8.61
CA PRO A 76 21.93 -2.60 9.06
C PRO A 76 22.51 -1.26 9.57
N ARG A 77 21.85 -0.14 9.28
CA ARG A 77 22.26 1.20 9.79
C ARG A 77 22.27 1.28 11.32
N GLN A 78 21.57 0.38 12.00
CA GLN A 78 21.62 0.21 13.47
C GLN A 78 22.95 -0.34 13.96
N GLY A 79 23.77 -0.90 13.07
CA GLY A 79 25.06 -1.49 13.33
C GLY A 79 25.08 -3.02 13.30
N SER A 80 26.19 -3.61 13.73
CA SER A 80 26.39 -5.05 13.75
C SER A 80 25.42 -5.77 14.69
N ARG A 81 25.28 -7.09 14.54
CA ARG A 81 24.42 -7.93 15.40
C ARG A 81 24.71 -7.73 16.90
N TRP A 82 25.98 -7.57 17.28
CA TRP A 82 26.36 -7.29 18.68
C TRP A 82 25.85 -5.93 19.17
N ARG A 83 25.94 -4.92 18.33
CA ARG A 83 25.41 -3.58 18.66
C ARG A 83 23.89 -3.59 18.78
N ILE A 84 23.20 -4.33 17.92
CA ILE A 84 21.75 -4.51 17.99
C ILE A 84 21.38 -5.20 19.32
N LEU A 85 22.10 -6.27 19.71
CA LEU A 85 21.88 -6.95 20.99
C LEU A 85 22.13 -6.04 22.19
N ALA A 86 23.19 -5.24 22.16
CA ALA A 86 23.49 -4.28 23.24
C ALA A 86 22.39 -3.20 23.40
N ASN A 87 21.70 -2.86 22.33
CA ASN A 87 20.69 -1.80 22.29
C ASN A 87 19.25 -2.30 22.51
N ILE A 88 19.01 -3.57 22.81
CA ILE A 88 17.63 -4.10 22.97
C ILE A 88 16.82 -3.41 24.07
N PHE A 89 17.47 -2.84 25.09
CA PHE A 89 16.83 -2.14 26.19
C PHE A 89 16.83 -0.60 26.02
N GLY A 90 17.64 -0.06 25.14
CA GLY A 90 17.82 1.38 24.95
C GLY A 90 17.79 1.78 23.46
N ASN A 91 16.79 1.37 22.71
CA ASN A 91 16.67 1.64 21.28
C ASN A 91 16.39 3.14 21.01
N PRO A 92 17.40 3.95 20.62
CA PRO A 92 17.26 5.41 20.52
C PRO A 92 16.57 5.87 19.23
N SER A 93 16.28 4.96 18.31
CA SER A 93 15.72 5.29 16.99
C SER A 93 14.28 4.78 16.81
N LEU A 94 13.57 4.62 17.93
CA LEU A 94 12.14 4.28 17.92
C LEU A 94 11.29 5.53 17.71
N PRO A 95 10.26 5.48 16.86
CA PRO A 95 9.23 6.51 16.83
C PRO A 95 8.46 6.54 18.16
N GLU A 96 8.21 7.74 18.66
CA GLU A 96 7.37 8.03 19.80
C GLU A 96 5.93 8.34 19.37
N ILE A 97 5.02 8.48 20.33
CA ILE A 97 3.61 8.78 20.01
C ILE A 97 3.47 10.14 19.30
N ASP A 98 4.34 11.09 19.59
CA ASP A 98 4.35 12.41 18.96
C ASP A 98 4.82 12.38 17.50
N ASP A 99 5.55 11.34 17.08
CA ASP A 99 5.90 11.11 15.67
C ASP A 99 4.72 10.51 14.89
N TYR A 100 3.77 9.89 15.59
CA TYR A 100 2.48 9.47 15.06
C TYR A 100 1.39 10.48 15.41
N TYR A 101 0.21 10.32 14.82
CA TYR A 101 -0.96 11.09 15.25
C TYR A 101 -1.65 10.38 16.41
N GLU A 102 -2.05 11.16 17.41
CA GLU A 102 -2.79 10.64 18.55
C GLU A 102 -4.14 10.07 18.08
N PRO A 103 -4.43 8.77 18.34
CA PRO A 103 -5.68 8.16 17.95
C PRO A 103 -6.82 8.72 18.79
N PHE A 104 -7.97 8.97 18.17
CA PHE A 104 -9.13 9.52 18.83
C PHE A 104 -10.42 8.83 18.40
N THR A 105 -11.45 9.02 19.20
CA THR A 105 -12.84 8.69 18.90
C THR A 105 -13.73 9.88 19.21
N PHE A 106 -14.98 9.83 18.77
CA PHE A 106 -15.96 10.84 19.18
C PHE A 106 -16.78 10.36 20.36
N ASP A 107 -17.20 11.32 21.20
CA ASP A 107 -18.07 11.05 22.34
C ASP A 107 -19.52 10.89 21.85
N TYR A 108 -19.81 9.71 21.30
CA TYR A 108 -21.15 9.39 20.74
C TYR A 108 -22.21 9.30 21.84
N ASP A 109 -21.84 8.89 23.05
CA ASP A 109 -22.77 8.86 24.19
C ASP A 109 -23.33 10.24 24.53
N HIS A 110 -22.52 11.29 24.33
CA HIS A 110 -22.98 12.66 24.51
C HIS A 110 -24.07 13.04 23.51
N LEU A 111 -23.97 12.61 22.25
CA LEU A 111 -25.00 12.84 21.24
C LEU A 111 -26.32 12.13 21.59
N GLN A 112 -26.22 10.89 22.06
CA GLN A 112 -27.40 10.06 22.36
C GLN A 112 -28.12 10.48 23.65
N LYS A 113 -27.37 10.98 24.64
CA LYS A 113 -27.89 11.34 25.96
C LYS A 113 -28.06 12.85 26.17
N ALA A 114 -27.76 13.65 25.16
CA ALA A 114 -27.91 15.10 25.25
C ALA A 114 -29.36 15.48 25.51
N PRO A 115 -29.66 16.37 26.47
CA PRO A 115 -31.00 16.86 26.71
C PRO A 115 -31.48 17.66 25.48
N GLU A 116 -32.80 17.79 25.37
CA GLU A 116 -33.37 18.63 24.32
C GLU A 116 -32.88 20.08 24.44
N MET A 117 -32.26 20.58 23.38
CA MET A 117 -31.63 21.89 23.34
C MET A 117 -32.03 22.66 22.07
N LYS A 118 -31.92 24.00 22.14
CA LYS A 118 -32.19 24.86 20.96
C LYS A 118 -31.12 24.69 19.85
N THR A 119 -29.97 24.13 20.17
CA THR A 119 -28.87 23.87 19.24
C THR A 119 -28.59 22.38 19.17
N MET A 120 -28.18 21.91 17.98
CA MET A 120 -27.82 20.50 17.81
C MET A 120 -26.62 20.11 18.69
N PRO A 121 -26.65 18.99 19.40
CA PRO A 121 -25.51 18.51 20.13
C PRO A 121 -24.40 18.10 19.14
N THR A 122 -23.15 18.37 19.51
CA THR A 122 -21.98 18.05 18.67
C THR A 122 -21.17 16.96 19.34
N ALA A 123 -20.80 15.92 18.58
CA ALA A 123 -19.84 14.93 19.03
C ALA A 123 -18.48 15.60 19.30
N ARG A 124 -17.88 15.28 20.44
CA ARG A 124 -16.60 15.86 20.84
C ARG A 124 -15.50 14.81 20.74
N PRO A 125 -14.34 15.17 20.19
CA PRO A 125 -13.23 14.23 20.09
C PRO A 125 -12.64 13.92 21.47
N ARG A 126 -12.32 12.66 21.67
CA ARG A 126 -11.70 12.13 22.89
C ARG A 126 -10.50 11.27 22.50
N SER A 127 -9.37 11.52 23.15
CA SER A 127 -8.16 10.73 22.98
C SER A 127 -8.40 9.26 23.36
N LEU A 128 -7.92 8.33 22.52
CA LEU A 128 -7.87 6.91 22.87
C LEU A 128 -6.67 6.55 23.74
N VAL A 129 -5.72 7.48 23.91
CA VAL A 129 -4.53 7.30 24.74
C VAL A 129 -4.81 7.76 26.18
N THR A 130 -5.28 8.99 26.34
CA THR A 130 -5.52 9.60 27.67
C THR A 130 -6.96 9.42 28.16
N GLY A 131 -7.90 9.16 27.27
CA GLY A 131 -9.34 9.15 27.58
C GLY A 131 -9.94 10.55 27.76
N GLU A 132 -9.15 11.62 27.67
CA GLU A 132 -9.59 12.99 27.86
C GLU A 132 -10.14 13.61 26.57
N ARG A 133 -10.89 14.71 26.72
CA ARG A 133 -11.39 15.48 25.60
C ARG A 133 -10.22 16.20 24.92
N MET A 134 -10.16 16.12 23.59
CA MET A 134 -9.18 16.83 22.79
C MET A 134 -9.70 18.22 22.42
N GLU A 135 -8.87 19.24 22.63
CA GLU A 135 -9.17 20.62 22.21
C GLU A 135 -8.99 20.78 20.69
N LYS A 136 -8.01 20.09 20.14
CA LYS A 136 -7.69 20.10 18.71
C LYS A 136 -7.50 18.68 18.19
N VAL A 137 -8.23 18.33 17.14
CA VAL A 137 -8.07 17.06 16.44
C VAL A 137 -7.00 17.20 15.38
N LYS A 138 -6.00 16.34 15.45
CA LYS A 138 -5.04 16.15 14.37
C LYS A 138 -5.45 14.92 13.59
N TRP A 139 -5.96 15.13 12.39
CA TRP A 139 -6.38 14.04 11.53
C TRP A 139 -5.16 13.24 11.08
N GLY A 140 -5.10 12.00 11.44
CA GLY A 140 -4.07 11.10 10.93
C GLY A 140 -4.53 10.35 9.70
N PRO A 141 -3.59 9.72 9.02
CA PRO A 141 -2.21 10.11 8.82
C PRO A 141 -2.09 11.17 7.70
N ASN A 142 -1.56 12.32 8.01
CA ASN A 142 -1.30 13.46 7.11
C ASN A 142 -2.53 14.15 6.48
N TRP A 143 -3.71 13.98 7.02
CA TRP A 143 -4.91 14.62 6.49
C TRP A 143 -4.90 16.14 6.64
N GLU A 144 -4.19 16.68 7.62
CA GLU A 144 -3.99 18.13 7.76
C GLU A 144 -3.19 18.72 6.60
N GLU A 145 -2.24 17.97 6.06
CA GLU A 145 -1.39 18.39 4.94
C GLU A 145 -2.12 18.30 3.59
N ILE A 146 -3.15 17.45 3.48
CA ILE A 146 -3.96 17.31 2.28
C ILE A 146 -4.63 18.62 1.89
N LEU A 147 -5.02 19.41 2.86
CA LEU A 147 -5.69 20.69 2.62
C LEU A 147 -4.74 21.81 2.20
N GLY A 148 -3.46 21.49 2.03
CA GLY A 148 -2.49 22.36 1.36
C GLY A 148 -2.09 23.61 2.13
N THR A 149 -2.33 23.63 3.45
CA THR A 149 -2.34 24.89 4.20
C THR A 149 -0.97 25.37 4.66
N GLU A 150 0.08 24.54 4.68
CA GLU A 150 1.34 24.99 5.24
C GLU A 150 2.55 24.65 4.36
N PHE A 151 2.97 25.59 3.53
CA PHE A 151 4.23 25.54 2.79
C PHE A 151 5.41 25.22 3.72
N GLU A 152 5.42 25.77 4.93
CA GLU A 152 6.43 25.53 5.95
C GLU A 152 6.59 24.04 6.33
N HIS A 153 5.52 23.26 6.31
CA HIS A 153 5.59 21.82 6.52
C HIS A 153 6.02 21.07 5.26
N ARG A 154 5.53 21.47 4.08
CA ARG A 154 5.90 20.84 2.81
C ARG A 154 7.36 21.02 2.46
N LYS A 155 7.95 22.19 2.72
CA LYS A 155 9.38 22.44 2.46
C LYS A 155 10.34 21.59 3.30
N LYS A 156 9.84 20.92 4.35
CA LYS A 156 10.61 19.97 5.17
C LYS A 156 10.67 18.58 4.56
N ASP A 157 9.98 18.34 3.44
CA ASP A 157 10.05 17.05 2.76
C ASP A 157 11.50 16.70 2.38
N TYR A 158 11.91 15.49 2.71
CA TYR A 158 13.28 15.00 2.50
C TYR A 158 13.69 15.00 1.01
N ASN A 159 12.73 14.78 0.12
CA ASN A 159 12.99 14.65 -1.32
C ASN A 159 13.27 15.99 -2.02
N PHE A 160 13.11 17.12 -1.32
CA PHE A 160 13.57 18.42 -1.81
C PHE A 160 15.09 18.64 -1.68
N LYS A 161 15.84 17.57 -1.48
CA LYS A 161 17.29 17.63 -1.51
C LYS A 161 17.75 18.12 -2.89
N ASP A 162 18.62 19.13 -2.89
CA ASP A 162 19.19 19.75 -4.10
C ASP A 162 18.14 20.33 -5.08
N ILE A 163 17.03 20.85 -4.56
CA ILE A 163 15.94 21.48 -5.33
C ILE A 163 15.61 22.86 -4.72
N GLU A 164 15.34 23.84 -5.57
CA GLU A 164 14.81 25.15 -5.15
C GLU A 164 13.38 24.97 -4.63
N LYS A 165 13.23 24.96 -3.32
CA LYS A 165 11.96 24.64 -2.62
C LYS A 165 10.90 25.70 -2.85
N GLU A 166 11.32 26.96 -2.92
CA GLU A 166 10.45 28.12 -3.05
C GLU A 166 9.62 28.04 -4.34
N MET A 167 10.21 27.55 -5.43
CA MET A 167 9.53 27.44 -6.73
C MET A 167 8.29 26.54 -6.68
N TYR A 168 8.32 25.49 -5.85
CA TYR A 168 7.20 24.53 -5.72
C TYR A 168 6.25 24.87 -4.57
N GLY A 169 6.52 25.94 -3.85
CA GLY A 169 5.70 26.41 -2.73
C GLY A 169 4.66 27.47 -3.11
N GLU A 170 4.86 28.17 -4.22
CA GLU A 170 3.93 29.17 -4.72
C GLU A 170 2.62 28.50 -5.17
N PHE A 171 1.49 29.15 -4.86
CA PHE A 171 0.15 28.61 -5.10
C PHE A 171 -0.09 28.18 -6.55
N GLU A 172 0.41 28.94 -7.51
CA GLU A 172 0.26 28.63 -8.94
C GLU A 172 1.14 27.48 -9.43
N ASN A 173 2.22 27.19 -8.72
CA ASN A 173 3.25 26.21 -9.10
C ASN A 173 3.26 24.98 -8.19
N THR A 174 2.28 24.85 -7.29
CA THR A 174 2.25 23.77 -6.32
C THR A 174 2.13 22.41 -7.03
N PHE A 175 3.18 21.61 -6.91
CA PHE A 175 3.11 20.19 -7.20
C PHE A 175 2.60 19.44 -5.97
N MET A 176 1.63 18.58 -6.18
CA MET A 176 1.09 17.74 -5.12
C MET A 176 0.69 16.37 -5.71
N MET A 177 1.01 15.31 -5.00
CA MET A 177 0.57 13.95 -5.31
C MET A 177 0.20 13.21 -4.03
N TYR A 178 -0.53 12.11 -4.19
CA TYR A 178 -0.85 11.19 -3.11
C TYR A 178 0.02 9.96 -3.19
N LEU A 179 0.62 9.57 -2.06
CA LEU A 179 1.48 8.39 -1.93
C LEU A 179 0.86 7.39 -0.95
N PRO A 180 0.11 6.40 -1.45
CA PRO A 180 -0.34 5.28 -0.62
C PRO A 180 0.86 4.44 -0.19
N ARG A 181 1.06 4.28 1.12
CA ARG A 181 2.18 3.52 1.69
C ARG A 181 1.70 2.36 2.52
N LEU A 182 2.33 1.23 2.31
CA LEU A 182 2.15 0.00 3.09
C LEU A 182 3.52 -0.63 3.37
N CYS A 183 3.58 -1.83 3.93
CA CYS A 183 4.85 -2.56 4.02
C CYS A 183 5.32 -2.97 2.62
N GLU A 184 6.58 -2.73 2.34
CA GLU A 184 7.19 -2.99 1.03
C GLU A 184 7.51 -4.48 0.79
N HIS A 185 7.35 -5.35 1.78
CA HIS A 185 7.67 -6.79 1.72
C HIS A 185 8.98 -7.08 0.99
N CYS A 186 10.02 -6.37 1.37
CA CYS A 186 11.32 -6.29 0.71
C CYS A 186 11.93 -7.68 0.41
N ILE A 187 12.70 -7.76 -0.69
CA ILE A 187 13.52 -8.95 -0.99
C ILE A 187 14.66 -9.06 0.03
N ASN A 188 15.28 -7.93 0.39
CA ASN A 188 16.35 -7.84 1.39
C ASN A 188 15.90 -7.08 2.65
N PRO A 189 15.06 -7.70 3.52
CA PRO A 189 14.37 -7.00 4.59
C PRO A 189 15.28 -6.73 5.80
N THR A 190 15.64 -5.48 6.03
CA THR A 190 16.44 -5.07 7.21
C THR A 190 15.72 -5.38 8.52
N CYS A 191 14.40 -5.36 8.53
CA CYS A 191 13.61 -5.68 9.72
C CYS A 191 13.80 -7.14 10.17
N VAL A 192 13.97 -8.07 9.22
CA VAL A 192 14.30 -9.47 9.51
C VAL A 192 15.71 -9.56 10.10
N ALA A 193 16.69 -8.92 9.45
CA ALA A 193 18.06 -8.90 9.92
C ALA A 193 18.25 -8.23 11.29
N SER A 194 17.38 -7.29 11.64
CA SER A 194 17.42 -6.55 12.90
C SER A 194 16.72 -7.26 14.06
N CYS A 195 16.02 -8.37 13.82
CA CYS A 195 15.30 -9.07 14.87
C CYS A 195 16.19 -10.05 15.63
N PRO A 196 16.51 -9.82 16.93
CA PRO A 196 17.38 -10.73 17.66
C PRO A 196 16.78 -12.11 17.94
N SER A 197 15.44 -12.20 18.05
CA SER A 197 14.73 -13.46 18.30
C SER A 197 14.41 -14.26 17.03
N GLY A 198 14.64 -13.67 15.83
CA GLY A 198 14.23 -14.30 14.58
C GLY A 198 12.72 -14.43 14.39
N SER A 199 11.92 -13.68 15.18
CA SER A 199 10.45 -13.74 15.10
C SER A 199 9.88 -13.11 13.83
N ILE A 200 10.60 -12.19 13.20
CA ILE A 200 10.20 -11.64 11.92
C ILE A 200 10.93 -12.41 10.81
N TYR A 201 10.20 -12.89 9.84
CA TYR A 201 10.72 -13.79 8.79
C TYR A 201 10.08 -13.49 7.45
N LYS A 202 10.71 -13.95 6.39
CA LYS A 202 10.21 -13.90 5.01
C LYS A 202 9.77 -15.29 4.62
N ARG A 203 8.54 -15.43 4.16
CA ARG A 203 8.01 -16.69 3.64
C ARG A 203 8.76 -17.06 2.36
N GLU A 204 9.01 -18.33 2.15
CA GLU A 204 9.73 -18.81 0.96
C GLU A 204 8.79 -18.96 -0.24
N GLU A 205 7.54 -19.31 0.01
CA GLU A 205 6.53 -19.61 -1.00
C GLU A 205 6.04 -18.37 -1.76
N ASP A 206 5.87 -17.25 -1.10
CA ASP A 206 5.29 -16.03 -1.69
C ASP A 206 6.09 -14.75 -1.41
N GLY A 207 7.17 -14.85 -0.64
CA GLY A 207 8.02 -13.73 -0.29
C GLY A 207 7.41 -12.73 0.70
N ILE A 208 6.26 -13.00 1.28
CA ILE A 208 5.62 -12.12 2.27
C ILE A 208 6.42 -12.15 3.57
N VAL A 209 6.69 -10.97 4.13
CA VAL A 209 7.37 -10.84 5.42
C VAL A 209 6.34 -10.78 6.53
N LEU A 210 6.44 -11.70 7.49
CA LEU A 210 5.52 -11.84 8.63
C LEU A 210 6.24 -11.76 9.98
N VAL A 211 5.46 -11.69 11.04
CA VAL A 211 5.94 -11.71 12.43
C VAL A 211 5.31 -12.91 13.14
N ASP A 212 6.14 -13.84 13.56
CA ASP A 212 5.74 -14.93 14.45
C ASP A 212 5.45 -14.34 15.85
N GLN A 213 4.19 -14.36 16.23
CA GLN A 213 3.74 -13.74 17.47
C GLN A 213 4.25 -14.49 18.70
N ASP A 214 4.44 -15.80 18.64
CA ASP A 214 4.89 -16.61 19.76
C ASP A 214 6.37 -16.39 20.07
N LYS A 215 7.18 -16.22 19.00
CA LYS A 215 8.62 -15.92 19.12
C LYS A 215 8.91 -14.45 19.39
N CYS A 216 7.97 -13.52 19.14
CA CYS A 216 8.19 -12.10 19.32
C CYS A 216 8.37 -11.78 20.82
N ARG A 217 9.47 -11.09 21.17
CA ARG A 217 9.81 -10.66 22.54
C ARG A 217 9.61 -9.17 22.78
N GLY A 218 9.04 -8.45 21.80
CA GLY A 218 8.72 -7.04 21.96
C GLY A 218 9.93 -6.09 22.02
N TRP A 219 11.12 -6.49 21.59
CA TRP A 219 12.32 -5.64 21.65
C TRP A 219 12.33 -4.48 20.66
N ARG A 220 11.38 -4.43 19.73
CA ARG A 220 11.14 -3.32 18.80
C ARG A 220 12.29 -2.99 17.84
N MET A 221 13.36 -3.79 17.78
CA MET A 221 14.51 -3.57 16.89
C MET A 221 14.10 -3.61 15.41
N CYS A 222 13.09 -4.40 15.05
CA CYS A 222 12.50 -4.44 13.71
C CYS A 222 11.83 -3.12 13.30
N ILE A 223 11.26 -2.36 14.25
CA ILE A 223 10.65 -1.05 14.00
C ILE A 223 11.72 -0.05 13.58
N SER A 224 12.81 0.02 14.35
CA SER A 224 13.95 0.88 14.01
C SER A 224 14.64 0.42 12.73
N GLY A 225 14.77 -0.91 12.51
CA GLY A 225 15.40 -1.48 11.32
C GLY A 225 14.63 -1.21 10.03
N CYS A 226 13.32 -1.07 10.08
CA CYS A 226 12.50 -0.76 8.92
C CYS A 226 12.72 0.71 8.47
N PRO A 227 13.25 0.98 7.26
CA PRO A 227 13.40 2.36 6.80
C PRO A 227 12.07 3.02 6.49
N TYR A 228 11.06 2.26 6.10
CA TYR A 228 9.71 2.73 5.79
C TYR A 228 8.84 2.93 7.03
N LYS A 229 9.31 2.51 8.22
CA LYS A 229 8.58 2.61 9.50
C LYS A 229 7.15 2.01 9.44
N LYS A 230 7.02 0.87 8.74
CA LYS A 230 5.75 0.13 8.57
C LYS A 230 5.61 -1.08 9.48
N ILE A 231 6.30 -1.06 10.62
CA ILE A 231 6.14 -2.02 11.70
C ILE A 231 5.73 -1.23 12.94
N TYR A 232 4.73 -1.72 13.63
CA TYR A 232 4.11 -1.08 14.79
C TYR A 232 4.24 -1.96 16.01
N TYR A 233 4.11 -1.37 17.17
CA TYR A 233 4.11 -2.09 18.43
C TYR A 233 2.70 -2.14 19.01
N ASN A 234 2.22 -3.32 19.34
CA ASN A 234 0.95 -3.48 20.01
C ASN A 234 1.19 -3.33 21.53
N TRP A 235 0.72 -2.24 22.08
CA TRP A 235 0.92 -1.90 23.51
C TRP A 235 0.15 -2.82 24.45
N LYS A 236 -0.93 -3.47 23.98
CA LYS A 236 -1.70 -4.43 24.77
C LYS A 236 -1.01 -5.79 24.86
N THR A 237 -0.52 -6.29 23.73
CA THR A 237 0.10 -7.63 23.66
C THR A 237 1.60 -7.62 23.88
N GLY A 238 2.26 -6.46 23.80
CA GLY A 238 3.71 -6.35 23.88
C GLY A 238 4.45 -6.90 22.66
N LYS A 239 3.81 -7.01 21.51
CA LYS A 239 4.34 -7.64 20.30
C LYS A 239 4.44 -6.66 19.14
N ALA A 240 5.31 -6.97 18.18
CA ALA A 240 5.39 -6.23 16.93
C ALA A 240 4.34 -6.71 15.93
N GLU A 241 3.74 -5.79 15.19
CA GLU A 241 2.74 -6.07 14.17
C GLU A 241 2.98 -5.22 12.92
N LYS A 242 2.61 -5.74 11.76
CA LYS A 242 2.79 -5.07 10.47
C LYS A 242 1.79 -5.58 9.44
N CYS A 243 1.71 -4.89 8.30
CA CYS A 243 0.96 -5.36 7.15
C CYS A 243 1.35 -6.82 6.82
N THR A 244 0.37 -7.69 6.73
CA THR A 244 0.52 -9.11 6.40
C THR A 244 0.36 -9.38 4.90
N PHE A 245 0.20 -8.33 4.09
CA PHE A 245 -0.18 -8.41 2.66
C PHE A 245 -1.50 -9.16 2.44
N CYS A 246 -2.34 -9.24 3.48
CA CYS A 246 -3.57 -10.03 3.51
C CYS A 246 -3.35 -11.48 3.02
N TYR A 247 -2.25 -12.13 3.45
CA TYR A 247 -1.83 -13.42 2.92
C TYR A 247 -2.93 -14.50 2.92
N PRO A 248 -3.89 -14.56 3.87
CA PRO A 248 -4.98 -15.54 3.79
C PRO A 248 -5.85 -15.34 2.54
N ARG A 249 -5.98 -14.10 2.06
CA ARG A 249 -6.68 -13.81 0.80
C ARG A 249 -5.79 -14.15 -0.41
N ILE A 250 -4.51 -13.79 -0.35
CA ILE A 250 -3.54 -14.09 -1.41
C ILE A 250 -3.48 -15.61 -1.66
N GLU A 251 -3.46 -16.41 -0.62
CA GLU A 251 -3.47 -17.88 -0.72
C GLU A 251 -4.73 -18.42 -1.39
N ASN A 252 -5.86 -17.74 -1.24
CA ASN A 252 -7.10 -18.07 -1.94
C ASN A 252 -7.15 -17.55 -3.39
N GLY A 253 -6.16 -16.78 -3.83
CA GLY A 253 -6.18 -16.10 -5.13
C GLY A 253 -6.92 -14.77 -5.12
N ASP A 254 -7.30 -14.26 -3.94
CA ASP A 254 -8.02 -12.99 -3.77
C ASP A 254 -7.05 -11.82 -3.57
N PRO A 255 -7.37 -10.61 -4.06
CA PRO A 255 -6.55 -9.44 -3.84
C PRO A 255 -6.59 -8.97 -2.38
N THR A 256 -5.57 -8.19 -2.00
CA THR A 256 -5.55 -7.56 -0.67
C THR A 256 -6.75 -6.63 -0.49
N VAL A 257 -7.24 -6.50 0.74
CA VAL A 257 -8.40 -5.64 1.07
C VAL A 257 -8.22 -4.21 0.55
N CYS A 258 -7.03 -3.63 0.71
CA CYS A 258 -6.74 -2.28 0.23
C CYS A 258 -6.69 -2.17 -1.31
N SER A 259 -6.46 -3.27 -2.03
CA SER A 259 -6.49 -3.29 -3.49
C SER A 259 -7.93 -3.39 -4.01
N GLU A 260 -8.72 -4.26 -3.42
CA GLU A 260 -10.10 -4.50 -3.81
C GLU A 260 -10.99 -3.27 -3.58
N THR A 261 -10.82 -2.60 -2.44
CA THR A 261 -11.59 -1.41 -2.06
C THR A 261 -11.11 -0.11 -2.72
N CYS A 262 -10.09 -0.17 -3.57
CA CYS A 262 -9.53 1.01 -4.21
C CYS A 262 -10.47 1.59 -5.28
N VAL A 263 -11.07 2.76 -5.00
CA VAL A 263 -11.99 3.46 -5.90
C VAL A 263 -11.33 3.80 -7.25
N GLY A 264 -10.10 4.29 -7.24
CA GLY A 264 -9.35 4.67 -8.44
C GLY A 264 -8.78 3.49 -9.24
N ARG A 265 -8.96 2.24 -8.76
CA ARG A 265 -8.38 1.03 -9.38
C ARG A 265 -6.88 1.17 -9.65
N ILE A 266 -6.15 1.74 -8.69
CA ILE A 266 -4.73 2.06 -8.87
C ILE A 266 -3.79 0.91 -8.51
N ARG A 267 -4.29 -0.17 -7.93
CA ARG A 267 -3.48 -1.27 -7.38
C ARG A 267 -3.53 -2.48 -8.28
N TYR A 268 -2.35 -3.03 -8.53
CA TYR A 268 -2.11 -4.20 -9.37
C TYR A 268 -1.32 -5.22 -8.57
N LEU A 269 -1.69 -6.47 -8.63
CA LEU A 269 -1.02 -7.57 -7.94
C LEU A 269 -0.57 -8.62 -8.94
N GLY A 270 0.62 -9.13 -8.75
CA GLY A 270 1.17 -10.17 -9.59
C GLY A 270 2.39 -10.83 -8.97
N VAL A 271 2.91 -11.84 -9.63
CA VAL A 271 4.10 -12.57 -9.21
C VAL A 271 5.30 -12.09 -10.00
N ILE A 272 6.46 -12.02 -9.35
CA ILE A 272 7.77 -11.80 -10.00
C ILE A 272 8.71 -12.93 -9.62
N LEU A 273 9.47 -13.43 -10.59
CA LEU A 273 10.58 -14.35 -10.39
C LEU A 273 11.88 -13.57 -10.27
N TYR A 274 12.76 -13.97 -9.34
CA TYR A 274 14.05 -13.33 -9.13
C TYR A 274 15.15 -14.34 -8.76
N ASP A 275 16.39 -13.98 -9.03
CA ASP A 275 17.57 -14.75 -8.65
C ASP A 275 18.00 -14.39 -7.23
N ALA A 276 17.81 -15.32 -6.31
CA ALA A 276 18.14 -15.13 -4.90
C ALA A 276 19.68 -15.03 -4.66
N ASP A 277 20.49 -15.61 -5.53
CA ASP A 277 21.95 -15.58 -5.38
C ASP A 277 22.52 -14.18 -5.67
N ARG A 278 21.80 -13.33 -6.41
CA ARG A 278 22.23 -11.97 -6.79
C ARG A 278 21.78 -10.86 -5.85
N ILE A 279 21.04 -11.20 -4.78
CA ILE A 279 20.48 -10.20 -3.83
C ILE A 279 21.59 -9.37 -3.18
N GLU A 280 22.66 -10.03 -2.68
CA GLU A 280 23.75 -9.35 -2.00
C GLU A 280 24.53 -8.44 -2.95
N GLU A 281 24.80 -8.91 -4.17
CA GLU A 281 25.42 -8.14 -5.25
C GLU A 281 24.64 -6.86 -5.53
N ALA A 282 23.34 -6.98 -5.81
CA ALA A 282 22.47 -5.85 -6.11
C ALA A 282 22.36 -4.85 -4.94
N ALA A 283 22.26 -5.35 -3.70
CA ALA A 283 22.17 -4.49 -2.53
C ALA A 283 23.49 -3.81 -2.15
N SER A 284 24.65 -4.32 -2.60
CA SER A 284 25.99 -3.81 -2.26
C SER A 284 26.59 -2.89 -3.31
N VAL A 285 25.88 -2.56 -4.37
CA VAL A 285 26.31 -1.60 -5.40
C VAL A 285 26.77 -0.29 -4.75
N GLU A 286 27.85 0.31 -5.28
CA GLU A 286 28.50 1.47 -4.66
C GLU A 286 27.63 2.72 -4.71
N ASN A 287 27.24 3.14 -5.90
CA ASN A 287 26.46 4.35 -6.09
C ASN A 287 24.97 4.11 -5.80
N GLU A 288 24.36 5.02 -5.07
CA GLU A 288 22.93 4.94 -4.75
C GLU A 288 22.04 5.09 -5.99
N GLU A 289 22.50 5.84 -7.00
CA GLU A 289 21.81 6.04 -8.27
C GLU A 289 21.75 4.76 -9.15
N ASP A 290 22.63 3.78 -8.92
CA ASP A 290 22.65 2.54 -9.68
C ASP A 290 21.82 1.42 -9.04
N LEU A 291 21.29 1.63 -7.82
CA LEU A 291 20.51 0.63 -7.08
C LEU A 291 19.20 0.25 -7.77
N TYR A 292 18.55 1.18 -8.47
CA TYR A 292 17.36 0.87 -9.26
C TYR A 292 17.67 -0.14 -10.36
N GLU A 293 18.71 0.11 -11.16
CA GLU A 293 19.13 -0.79 -12.23
C GLU A 293 19.61 -2.14 -11.67
N ALA A 294 20.34 -2.12 -10.55
CA ALA A 294 20.80 -3.32 -9.87
C ALA A 294 19.61 -4.18 -9.39
N GLN A 295 18.55 -3.54 -8.87
CA GLN A 295 17.32 -4.25 -8.49
C GLN A 295 16.62 -4.85 -9.71
N LEU A 296 16.53 -4.13 -10.82
CA LEU A 296 15.98 -4.71 -12.06
C LEU A 296 16.78 -5.92 -12.54
N GLY A 297 18.11 -5.89 -12.36
CA GLY A 297 19.01 -6.95 -12.82
C GLY A 297 18.86 -8.29 -12.11
N ILE A 298 18.17 -8.37 -10.96
CA ILE A 298 17.91 -9.66 -10.29
C ILE A 298 16.62 -10.33 -10.76
N PHE A 299 15.72 -9.60 -11.44
CA PHE A 299 14.48 -10.17 -11.93
C PHE A 299 14.69 -10.99 -13.18
N LEU A 300 13.97 -12.10 -13.25
CA LEU A 300 14.13 -13.10 -14.29
C LEU A 300 12.96 -13.02 -15.28
N ASN A 301 13.25 -13.29 -16.54
CA ASN A 301 12.20 -13.36 -17.56
C ASN A 301 11.38 -14.64 -17.38
N PRO A 302 10.08 -14.56 -17.04
CA PRO A 302 9.25 -15.73 -16.82
C PRO A 302 8.90 -16.51 -18.10
N HIS A 303 9.24 -15.97 -19.27
CA HIS A 303 9.06 -16.63 -20.57
C HIS A 303 10.32 -17.37 -21.05
N ASP A 304 11.45 -17.21 -20.36
CA ASP A 304 12.69 -17.90 -20.69
C ASP A 304 12.61 -19.38 -20.29
N PRO A 305 12.81 -20.33 -21.24
CA PRO A 305 12.77 -21.75 -20.97
C PRO A 305 13.77 -22.22 -19.89
N GLU A 306 14.95 -21.58 -19.82
CA GLU A 306 15.97 -21.91 -18.81
C GLU A 306 15.50 -21.49 -17.41
N VAL A 307 14.90 -20.31 -17.30
CA VAL A 307 14.31 -19.82 -16.04
C VAL A 307 13.16 -20.70 -15.60
N ILE A 308 12.26 -21.08 -16.51
CA ILE A 308 11.14 -21.98 -16.21
C ILE A 308 11.65 -23.34 -15.71
N ALA A 309 12.62 -23.93 -16.42
CA ALA A 309 13.19 -25.21 -16.01
C ALA A 309 13.88 -25.14 -14.64
N GLN A 310 14.57 -24.02 -14.35
CA GLN A 310 15.20 -23.82 -13.04
C GLN A 310 14.14 -23.56 -11.95
N ALA A 311 13.11 -22.76 -12.22
CA ALA A 311 12.02 -22.49 -11.29
C ALA A 311 11.34 -23.79 -10.83
N ARG A 312 11.06 -24.71 -11.77
CA ARG A 312 10.52 -26.04 -11.44
C ARG A 312 11.48 -26.88 -10.58
N ARG A 313 12.78 -26.86 -10.87
CA ARG A 313 13.80 -27.54 -10.03
C ARG A 313 13.88 -26.96 -8.63
N ASP A 314 13.67 -25.68 -8.49
CA ASP A 314 13.68 -24.96 -7.20
C ASP A 314 12.33 -25.07 -6.45
N GLY A 315 11.37 -25.86 -6.98
CA GLY A 315 10.10 -26.18 -6.33
C GLY A 315 8.99 -25.15 -6.52
N ILE A 316 9.09 -24.25 -7.51
CA ILE A 316 8.03 -23.28 -7.82
C ILE A 316 6.93 -24.00 -8.63
N PRO A 317 5.67 -23.97 -8.17
CA PRO A 317 4.55 -24.60 -8.87
C PRO A 317 4.26 -23.96 -10.23
N ASP A 318 3.73 -24.76 -11.17
CA ASP A 318 3.43 -24.28 -12.54
C ASP A 318 2.42 -23.12 -12.56
N ASN A 319 1.41 -23.12 -11.68
CA ASN A 319 0.45 -22.02 -11.59
C ASN A 319 1.11 -20.70 -11.16
N TRP A 320 2.21 -20.74 -10.40
CA TRP A 320 3.01 -19.57 -10.04
C TRP A 320 3.87 -19.09 -11.22
N ILE A 321 4.41 -20.00 -12.00
CA ILE A 321 5.14 -19.68 -13.24
C ILE A 321 4.19 -19.02 -14.24
N ASP A 322 3.00 -19.59 -14.46
CA ASP A 322 1.96 -19.01 -15.30
C ASP A 322 1.50 -17.64 -14.78
N GLY A 323 1.38 -17.50 -13.46
CA GLY A 323 1.08 -16.22 -12.80
C GLY A 323 2.15 -15.17 -13.07
N ALA A 324 3.42 -15.55 -13.04
CA ALA A 324 4.53 -14.64 -13.35
C ALA A 324 4.52 -14.20 -14.82
N GLN A 325 4.22 -15.10 -15.74
CA GLN A 325 4.11 -14.79 -17.18
C GLN A 325 3.00 -13.80 -17.51
N LYS A 326 1.90 -13.83 -16.74
CA LYS A 326 0.74 -12.94 -16.92
C LYS A 326 0.80 -11.71 -16.01
N SER A 327 1.83 -11.58 -15.18
CA SER A 327 1.93 -10.59 -14.10
C SER A 327 1.87 -9.15 -14.61
N PRO A 328 0.89 -8.34 -14.20
CA PRO A 328 0.86 -6.93 -14.53
C PRO A 328 2.02 -6.17 -13.86
N VAL A 329 2.52 -6.67 -12.73
CA VAL A 329 3.66 -6.07 -12.03
C VAL A 329 4.94 -6.24 -12.84
N TYR A 330 5.18 -7.44 -13.39
CA TYR A 330 6.34 -7.69 -14.26
C TYR A 330 6.31 -6.77 -15.49
N LYS A 331 5.17 -6.68 -16.15
CA LYS A 331 4.99 -5.78 -17.31
C LYS A 331 5.32 -4.33 -16.97
N MET A 332 4.75 -3.79 -15.89
CA MET A 332 4.90 -2.35 -15.54
C MET A 332 6.30 -2.00 -15.02
N ALA A 333 6.89 -2.88 -14.19
CA ALA A 333 8.17 -2.59 -13.54
C ALA A 333 9.38 -2.95 -14.43
N ILE A 334 9.31 -4.07 -15.15
CA ILE A 334 10.47 -4.62 -15.86
C ILE A 334 10.38 -4.37 -17.36
N ASP A 335 9.28 -4.76 -18.02
CA ASP A 335 9.15 -4.61 -19.48
C ASP A 335 8.93 -3.15 -19.89
N TRP A 336 7.93 -2.50 -19.29
CA TRP A 336 7.56 -1.13 -19.64
C TRP A 336 8.36 -0.08 -18.87
N LYS A 337 9.00 -0.45 -17.77
CA LYS A 337 9.80 0.46 -16.92
C LYS A 337 9.08 1.78 -16.64
N VAL A 338 7.79 1.69 -16.27
CA VAL A 338 6.96 2.84 -15.86
C VAL A 338 6.67 2.85 -14.36
N ALA A 339 6.96 1.75 -13.66
CA ALA A 339 6.84 1.64 -12.22
C ALA A 339 8.22 1.53 -11.57
N PHE A 340 8.40 2.19 -10.42
CA PHE A 340 9.68 2.35 -9.73
C PHE A 340 9.55 1.97 -8.25
N PRO A 341 10.63 1.46 -7.61
CA PRO A 341 10.65 1.17 -6.18
C PRO A 341 10.71 2.45 -5.34
N LEU A 342 10.24 2.39 -4.11
CA LEU A 342 10.33 3.50 -3.16
C LEU A 342 11.71 3.47 -2.48
N HIS A 343 12.48 4.56 -2.57
CA HIS A 343 13.76 4.75 -1.90
C HIS A 343 14.74 3.57 -2.06
N PRO A 344 15.20 3.26 -3.28
CA PRO A 344 16.14 2.16 -3.52
C PRO A 344 17.45 2.31 -2.74
N GLU A 345 17.84 3.55 -2.35
CA GLU A 345 19.03 3.84 -1.54
C GLU A 345 18.98 3.23 -0.12
N TYR A 346 17.82 2.74 0.31
CA TYR A 346 17.73 1.96 1.56
C TYR A 346 18.23 0.52 1.41
N ARG A 347 18.51 0.07 0.18
CA ARG A 347 19.11 -1.23 -0.17
C ARG A 347 18.27 -2.43 0.29
N THR A 348 16.97 -2.22 0.48
CA THR A 348 16.04 -3.26 0.94
C THR A 348 15.36 -4.00 -0.19
N LEU A 349 15.50 -3.54 -1.43
CA LEU A 349 14.89 -4.10 -2.63
C LEU A 349 13.36 -4.28 -2.44
N PRO A 350 12.60 -3.18 -2.39
CA PRO A 350 11.16 -3.21 -2.14
C PRO A 350 10.40 -3.88 -3.28
N MET A 351 9.25 -4.50 -2.94
CA MET A 351 8.39 -5.21 -3.89
C MET A 351 7.03 -4.53 -4.08
N VAL A 352 6.86 -3.35 -3.54
CA VAL A 352 5.78 -2.42 -3.92
C VAL A 352 6.37 -1.34 -4.81
N TRP A 353 5.77 -1.15 -5.97
CA TRP A 353 6.25 -0.29 -7.04
C TRP A 353 5.28 0.85 -7.29
N TYR A 354 5.78 1.98 -7.78
CA TYR A 354 5.00 3.20 -7.91
C TYR A 354 5.15 3.77 -9.32
N ILE A 355 4.02 4.02 -9.98
CA ILE A 355 3.99 4.76 -11.25
C ILE A 355 3.85 6.24 -10.91
N PRO A 356 4.79 7.11 -11.35
CA PRO A 356 4.75 8.54 -11.03
C PRO A 356 3.53 9.23 -11.65
N PRO A 357 3.04 10.33 -11.06
CA PRO A 357 1.87 11.04 -11.55
C PRO A 357 2.19 11.96 -12.72
N LEU A 358 1.31 11.98 -13.72
CA LEU A 358 1.29 12.97 -14.83
C LEU A 358 0.15 13.98 -14.68
N SER A 359 -0.84 13.69 -13.85
CA SER A 359 -2.12 14.43 -13.79
C SER A 359 -2.00 15.95 -13.61
N PRO A 360 -1.12 16.48 -12.73
CA PRO A 360 -0.96 17.93 -12.58
C PRO A 360 -0.56 18.66 -13.86
N VAL A 361 0.20 17.98 -14.70
CA VAL A 361 0.74 18.49 -15.94
C VAL A 361 -0.32 18.67 -17.01
N GLN A 362 -1.14 17.65 -17.20
CA GLN A 362 -2.20 17.67 -18.23
C GLN A 362 -3.20 18.80 -17.96
N ALA A 363 -3.55 19.02 -16.71
CA ALA A 363 -4.43 20.13 -16.35
C ALA A 363 -3.81 21.51 -16.64
N ALA A 364 -2.50 21.67 -16.56
CA ALA A 364 -1.81 22.90 -16.90
C ALA A 364 -1.69 23.08 -18.42
N ALA A 365 -1.38 22.02 -19.16
CA ALA A 365 -1.36 22.02 -20.62
C ALA A 365 -2.73 22.34 -21.22
N ALA A 366 -3.79 21.70 -20.72
CA ALA A 366 -5.16 21.94 -21.14
C ALA A 366 -5.64 23.39 -20.91
N ARG A 367 -5.05 24.09 -19.96
CA ARG A 367 -5.34 25.52 -19.67
C ARG A 367 -4.46 26.50 -20.46
N GLY A 368 -3.64 26.02 -21.38
CA GLY A 368 -2.74 26.86 -22.18
C GLY A 368 -1.62 27.56 -21.37
N LYS A 369 -1.38 27.10 -20.13
CA LYS A 369 -0.36 27.68 -19.24
C LYS A 369 1.05 27.13 -19.50
N ILE A 370 1.18 26.09 -20.32
CA ILE A 370 2.45 25.45 -20.67
C ILE A 370 2.57 25.46 -22.18
N PRO A 371 3.73 25.83 -22.73
CA PRO A 371 3.96 25.77 -24.18
C PRO A 371 3.82 24.33 -24.65
N VAL A 372 3.15 24.17 -25.76
CA VAL A 372 2.98 22.88 -26.45
C VAL A 372 4.08 22.78 -27.50
N ARG A 373 4.63 21.59 -27.74
CA ARG A 373 5.63 21.36 -28.80
C ARG A 373 5.09 21.88 -30.16
N ALA A 374 6.00 22.14 -31.10
CA ALA A 374 5.66 22.69 -32.42
C ALA A 374 4.67 21.79 -33.22
N ASP A 375 4.59 20.51 -32.88
CA ASP A 375 3.61 19.55 -33.38
C ASP A 375 2.20 19.70 -32.74
N GLY A 376 2.07 20.57 -31.77
CA GLY A 376 0.77 20.99 -31.23
C GLY A 376 0.15 20.11 -30.14
N ILE A 377 0.79 19.03 -29.66
CA ILE A 377 0.05 17.99 -28.97
C ILE A 377 0.49 17.73 -27.53
N MET A 378 1.78 17.79 -27.22
CA MET A 378 2.31 17.56 -25.87
C MET A 378 3.43 18.52 -25.51
N PRO A 379 3.46 19.06 -24.29
CA PRO A 379 4.59 19.84 -23.79
C PRO A 379 5.82 18.94 -23.59
N ASP A 380 7.03 19.52 -23.68
CA ASP A 380 8.22 18.81 -23.24
C ASP A 380 8.17 18.59 -21.72
N LEU A 381 8.84 17.54 -21.23
CA LEU A 381 8.91 17.27 -19.79
C LEU A 381 9.54 18.40 -18.99
N ASP A 382 10.49 19.12 -19.62
CA ASP A 382 11.17 20.26 -18.97
C ASP A 382 10.30 21.51 -18.93
N ASP A 383 9.33 21.65 -19.85
CA ASP A 383 8.32 22.71 -19.82
C ASP A 383 7.17 22.39 -18.83
N MET A 384 7.07 21.14 -18.45
CA MET A 384 6.08 20.68 -17.50
C MET A 384 6.64 20.81 -16.08
N ARG A 385 6.07 21.63 -15.26
CA ARG A 385 6.46 21.87 -13.86
C ARG A 385 6.39 20.61 -12.98
N ILE A 386 6.76 19.43 -13.55
CA ILE A 386 6.94 18.21 -12.78
C ILE A 386 8.34 18.29 -12.14
N PRO A 387 8.46 18.19 -10.82
CA PRO A 387 9.74 18.12 -10.20
C PRO A 387 10.39 16.74 -10.44
N VAL A 388 10.95 16.56 -11.64
CA VAL A 388 11.57 15.27 -12.04
C VAL A 388 12.63 14.86 -11.03
N LYS A 389 13.44 15.81 -10.56
CA LYS A 389 14.44 15.56 -9.52
C LYS A 389 13.82 15.10 -8.20
N TYR A 390 12.67 15.66 -7.81
CA TYR A 390 11.94 15.19 -6.62
C TYR A 390 11.48 13.74 -6.77
N LEU A 391 10.90 13.41 -7.92
CA LEU A 391 10.49 12.04 -8.22
C LEU A 391 11.69 11.08 -8.29
N ALA A 392 12.82 11.54 -8.82
CA ALA A 392 14.06 10.78 -8.86
C ALA A 392 14.62 10.52 -7.46
N ASN A 393 14.61 11.51 -6.59
CA ASN A 393 15.02 11.36 -5.19
C ASN A 393 14.12 10.35 -4.45
N LEU A 394 12.82 10.34 -4.74
CA LEU A 394 11.86 9.44 -4.12
C LEU A 394 11.95 8.00 -4.65
N LEU A 395 12.17 7.81 -5.96
CA LEU A 395 11.89 6.55 -6.64
C LEU A 395 13.13 5.88 -7.31
N THR A 396 14.19 6.62 -7.57
CA THR A 396 15.36 6.10 -8.32
C THR A 396 16.71 6.48 -7.69
N GLY A 397 16.72 6.84 -6.40
CA GLY A 397 17.96 7.21 -5.71
C GLY A 397 18.63 8.47 -6.25
N GLY A 398 17.88 9.34 -6.93
CA GLY A 398 18.36 10.60 -7.51
C GLY A 398 18.64 10.56 -9.03
N LYS A 399 18.57 9.39 -9.68
CA LYS A 399 18.78 9.25 -11.14
C LYS A 399 17.53 9.65 -11.90
N GLU A 400 17.60 10.76 -12.68
CA GLU A 400 16.43 11.29 -13.38
C GLU A 400 16.06 10.53 -14.65
N ALA A 401 17.03 9.94 -15.35
CA ALA A 401 16.82 9.33 -16.65
C ALA A 401 15.72 8.25 -16.68
N PRO A 402 15.61 7.31 -15.71
CA PRO A 402 14.53 6.34 -15.69
C PRO A 402 13.16 6.99 -15.48
N ILE A 403 13.06 8.01 -14.61
CA ILE A 403 11.81 8.75 -14.38
C ILE A 403 11.37 9.47 -15.65
N ARG A 404 12.28 10.17 -16.34
CA ARG A 404 12.00 10.84 -17.61
C ARG A 404 11.48 9.87 -18.66
N LEU A 405 12.12 8.70 -18.79
CA LEU A 405 11.67 7.66 -19.73
C LEU A 405 10.28 7.13 -19.38
N GLY A 406 10.02 6.81 -18.11
CA GLY A 406 8.72 6.33 -17.64
C GLY A 406 7.60 7.34 -17.89
N LEU A 407 7.82 8.61 -17.55
CA LEU A 407 6.88 9.70 -17.83
C LEU A 407 6.63 9.87 -19.35
N LYS A 408 7.67 9.85 -20.17
CA LYS A 408 7.54 9.93 -21.64
C LYS A 408 6.72 8.76 -22.19
N ARG A 409 6.93 7.55 -21.71
CA ARG A 409 6.15 6.37 -22.12
C ARG A 409 4.66 6.51 -21.76
N MET A 410 4.36 7.00 -20.58
CA MET A 410 2.97 7.25 -20.19
C MET A 410 2.31 8.35 -21.03
N MET A 411 3.05 9.40 -21.37
CA MET A 411 2.58 10.45 -22.28
C MET A 411 2.34 9.90 -23.69
N ALA A 412 3.27 9.14 -24.22
CA ALA A 412 3.16 8.52 -25.54
C ALA A 412 1.92 7.62 -25.63
N MET A 413 1.67 6.81 -24.60
CA MET A 413 0.46 5.99 -24.51
C MET A 413 -0.81 6.82 -24.60
N ARG A 414 -0.91 7.91 -23.84
CA ARG A 414 -2.10 8.77 -23.84
C ARG A 414 -2.30 9.48 -25.15
N HIS A 415 -1.22 9.97 -25.73
CA HIS A 415 -1.24 10.65 -27.02
C HIS A 415 -1.70 9.71 -28.15
N TYR A 416 -1.06 8.54 -28.28
CA TYR A 416 -1.42 7.53 -29.26
C TYR A 416 -2.90 7.12 -29.12
N MET A 417 -3.37 6.82 -27.94
CA MET A 417 -4.74 6.39 -27.73
C MET A 417 -5.74 7.52 -28.01
N ARG A 418 -5.40 8.77 -27.68
CA ARG A 418 -6.25 9.92 -28.00
C ARG A 418 -6.37 10.10 -29.51
N SER A 419 -5.27 10.15 -30.24
CA SER A 419 -5.27 10.31 -31.70
C SER A 419 -6.02 9.16 -32.38
N LYS A 420 -5.83 7.92 -31.92
CA LYS A 420 -6.56 6.75 -32.42
C LYS A 420 -8.06 6.83 -32.21
N MET A 421 -8.50 7.24 -30.99
CA MET A 421 -9.92 7.22 -30.60
C MET A 421 -10.71 8.43 -31.11
N PHE A 422 -10.10 9.61 -31.17
CA PHE A 422 -10.81 10.85 -31.49
C PHE A 422 -10.53 11.37 -32.90
N GLU A 423 -9.32 11.13 -33.44
CA GLU A 423 -8.89 11.64 -34.73
C GLU A 423 -8.95 10.57 -35.82
N GLY A 424 -9.19 9.31 -35.42
CA GLY A 424 -9.29 8.16 -36.33
C GLY A 424 -7.97 7.77 -37.02
N ARG A 425 -6.87 8.44 -36.65
CA ARG A 425 -5.52 8.15 -37.18
C ARG A 425 -4.55 8.12 -36.01
N PRO A 426 -3.96 6.96 -35.69
CA PRO A 426 -3.00 6.87 -34.58
C PRO A 426 -1.72 7.64 -34.94
N ASP A 427 -1.29 8.53 -34.06
CA ASP A 427 -0.01 9.21 -34.15
C ASP A 427 1.08 8.38 -33.47
N THR A 428 2.03 7.90 -34.26
CA THR A 428 3.12 7.03 -33.81
C THR A 428 4.43 7.79 -33.52
N THR A 429 4.44 9.10 -33.70
CA THR A 429 5.66 9.93 -33.59
C THR A 429 6.37 9.74 -32.23
N LEU A 430 5.61 9.82 -31.14
CA LEU A 430 6.15 9.65 -29.79
C LEU A 430 6.52 8.19 -29.45
N LEU A 431 5.98 7.21 -30.17
CA LEU A 431 6.29 5.80 -29.93
C LEU A 431 7.75 5.49 -30.27
N SER A 432 8.23 6.02 -31.40
CA SER A 432 9.62 5.81 -31.85
C SER A 432 10.63 6.40 -30.84
N GLU A 433 10.35 7.57 -30.27
CA GLU A 433 11.22 8.22 -29.28
C GLU A 433 11.29 7.44 -27.95
N THR A 434 10.23 6.71 -27.61
CA THR A 434 10.11 6.00 -26.33
C THR A 434 10.40 4.50 -26.43
N GLY A 435 10.67 4.01 -27.64
CA GLY A 435 10.90 2.58 -27.90
C GLY A 435 9.66 1.71 -27.68
N LEU A 436 8.45 2.30 -27.85
CA LEU A 436 7.19 1.59 -27.73
C LEU A 436 6.67 1.15 -29.10
N THR A 437 5.95 0.04 -29.15
CA THR A 437 5.19 -0.41 -30.31
C THR A 437 3.71 -0.16 -30.11
N GLU A 438 2.93 -0.11 -31.18
CA GLU A 438 1.48 0.07 -31.11
C GLU A 438 0.80 -0.99 -30.23
N ALA A 439 1.15 -2.27 -30.42
CA ALA A 439 0.62 -3.38 -29.63
C ALA A 439 0.94 -3.22 -28.12
N LEU A 440 2.16 -2.77 -27.81
CA LEU A 440 2.58 -2.56 -26.42
C LEU A 440 1.79 -1.42 -25.76
N VAL A 441 1.59 -0.33 -26.49
CA VAL A 441 0.81 0.83 -26.01
C VAL A 441 -0.66 0.47 -25.78
N GLU A 442 -1.24 -0.35 -26.62
CA GLU A 442 -2.61 -0.84 -26.45
C GLU A 442 -2.73 -1.74 -25.21
N ASP A 443 -1.75 -2.62 -24.98
CA ASP A 443 -1.69 -3.44 -23.74
C ASP A 443 -1.49 -2.54 -22.49
N MET A 444 -0.60 -1.54 -22.57
CA MET A 444 -0.45 -0.54 -21.49
C MET A 444 -1.78 0.17 -21.21
N TYR A 445 -2.49 0.62 -22.22
CA TYR A 445 -3.77 1.31 -22.05
C TYR A 445 -4.83 0.38 -21.45
N LYS A 446 -4.93 -0.85 -21.94
CA LYS A 446 -5.84 -1.86 -21.40
C LYS A 446 -5.60 -2.07 -19.88
N ILE A 447 -4.36 -2.30 -19.48
CA ILE A 447 -4.03 -2.60 -18.08
C ILE A 447 -4.09 -1.34 -17.21
N MET A 448 -3.56 -0.20 -17.66
CA MET A 448 -3.42 0.98 -16.81
C MET A 448 -4.66 1.89 -16.80
N ALA A 449 -5.35 2.05 -17.94
CA ALA A 449 -6.51 2.95 -18.04
C ALA A 449 -7.83 2.21 -17.80
N ILE A 450 -8.11 1.12 -18.52
CA ILE A 450 -9.34 0.33 -18.38
C ILE A 450 -9.31 -0.42 -17.05
N ALA A 451 -8.19 -1.10 -16.76
CA ALA A 451 -7.91 -1.72 -15.48
C ALA A 451 -9.02 -2.68 -15.02
N ASN A 452 -9.37 -3.67 -15.86
CA ASN A 452 -10.32 -4.72 -15.48
C ASN A 452 -9.80 -5.51 -14.29
N TYR A 453 -10.67 -6.22 -13.59
CA TYR A 453 -10.33 -6.96 -12.40
C TYR A 453 -9.27 -8.03 -12.67
N GLU A 454 -9.48 -8.85 -13.68
CA GLU A 454 -8.58 -9.93 -14.11
C GLU A 454 -7.23 -9.44 -14.66
N ASP A 455 -7.20 -8.25 -15.26
CA ASP A 455 -5.96 -7.62 -15.76
C ASP A 455 -5.12 -7.02 -14.60
N ARG A 456 -5.78 -6.65 -13.50
CA ARG A 456 -5.11 -6.08 -12.32
C ARG A 456 -4.60 -7.11 -11.33
N TYR A 457 -5.26 -8.25 -11.23
CA TYR A 457 -4.99 -9.23 -10.19
C TYR A 457 -4.67 -10.58 -10.80
N VAL A 458 -3.39 -10.90 -10.83
CA VAL A 458 -2.88 -12.19 -11.25
C VAL A 458 -2.20 -12.84 -10.04
N ILE A 459 -3.01 -13.52 -9.25
CA ILE A 459 -2.61 -14.11 -7.97
C ILE A 459 -2.86 -15.61 -8.08
N PRO A 460 -1.81 -16.42 -8.18
CA PRO A 460 -1.96 -17.86 -8.13
C PRO A 460 -2.41 -18.28 -6.72
N THR A 461 -3.27 -19.27 -6.65
CA THR A 461 -3.64 -19.88 -5.38
C THR A 461 -2.43 -20.54 -4.73
N GLY A 462 -2.29 -20.38 -3.42
CA GLY A 462 -1.25 -21.03 -2.64
C GLY A 462 -1.54 -22.54 -2.45
N HIS A 463 -0.66 -23.21 -1.73
CA HIS A 463 -0.85 -24.61 -1.32
C HIS A 463 -1.96 -24.66 -0.25
N ARG A 464 -3.21 -24.63 -0.70
CA ARG A 464 -4.38 -24.51 0.19
C ARG A 464 -4.48 -25.63 1.22
N GLU A 465 -4.08 -26.84 0.86
CA GLU A 465 -4.13 -28.00 1.74
C GLU A 465 -3.09 -27.90 2.86
N GLU A 466 -1.83 -27.61 2.54
CA GLU A 466 -0.76 -27.42 3.52
C GLU A 466 -1.02 -26.20 4.44
N THR A 467 -1.64 -25.16 3.88
CA THR A 467 -2.00 -23.95 4.65
C THR A 467 -3.13 -24.24 5.64
N LEU A 468 -4.13 -25.02 5.26
CA LEU A 468 -5.22 -25.43 6.15
C LEU A 468 -4.71 -26.29 7.30
N ASP A 469 -3.79 -27.21 7.04
CA ASP A 469 -3.16 -28.04 8.06
C ASP A 469 -2.27 -27.19 9.00
N ALA A 470 -1.48 -26.28 8.46
CA ALA A 470 -0.67 -25.34 9.26
C ALA A 470 -1.52 -24.39 10.12
N PHE A 471 -2.69 -23.98 9.64
CA PHE A 471 -3.66 -23.20 10.41
C PHE A 471 -4.30 -24.03 11.53
N GLY A 472 -4.57 -25.31 11.29
CA GLY A 472 -5.16 -26.22 12.27
C GLY A 472 -4.21 -26.54 13.42
N GLU A 473 -2.91 -26.72 13.14
CA GLU A 473 -1.92 -27.17 14.12
C GLU A 473 -1.18 -26.03 14.84
N SER A 474 -0.95 -24.89 14.19
CA SER A 474 -0.03 -23.87 14.75
C SER A 474 -0.68 -22.57 15.21
N GLY A 475 -1.97 -22.33 14.94
CA GLY A 475 -2.59 -21.02 15.21
C GLY A 475 -1.82 -19.87 14.53
N GLY A 476 -1.20 -20.14 13.41
CA GLY A 476 0.02 -19.51 12.90
C GLY A 476 -0.08 -18.11 12.35
N CYS A 477 -1.21 -17.40 12.47
CA CYS A 477 -1.29 -16.01 11.96
C CYS A 477 -1.54 -14.96 13.03
N GLY A 478 -1.53 -15.34 14.31
CA GLY A 478 -1.93 -14.41 15.37
C GLY A 478 -3.43 -14.10 15.38
N PHE A 479 -4.19 -14.69 14.49
CA PHE A 479 -5.65 -14.65 14.43
C PHE A 479 -6.17 -16.05 14.75
N SER A 480 -6.75 -16.21 15.93
CA SER A 480 -7.55 -17.37 16.23
C SER A 480 -8.90 -17.20 15.56
N PHE A 481 -9.01 -17.62 14.31
CA PHE A 481 -10.31 -17.93 13.75
C PHE A 481 -10.78 -19.18 14.52
N GLY A 482 -11.84 -19.04 15.31
CA GLY A 482 -12.42 -20.18 16.00
C GLY A 482 -12.68 -21.34 15.02
N ASN A 483 -12.83 -22.56 15.52
CA ASN A 483 -13.01 -23.84 14.79
C ASN A 483 -13.98 -23.84 13.58
N GLY A 484 -14.49 -22.69 13.15
CA GLY A 484 -15.39 -22.50 12.01
C GLY A 484 -14.68 -22.28 10.67
N CYS A 485 -13.37 -22.00 10.63
CA CYS A 485 -12.66 -21.80 9.35
C CYS A 485 -12.37 -23.09 8.57
N ALA A 486 -12.51 -24.25 9.21
CA ALA A 486 -12.30 -25.55 8.57
C ALA A 486 -13.54 -26.08 7.82
N SER A 487 -14.68 -25.40 7.87
CA SER A 487 -15.91 -25.85 7.19
C SER A 487 -16.18 -25.00 5.94
N HIS A 488 -15.72 -25.49 4.82
CA HIS A 488 -16.30 -25.39 3.48
C HIS A 488 -17.15 -24.17 3.11
N SER A 489 -16.62 -22.94 3.15
CA SER A 489 -17.28 -21.86 2.47
C SER A 489 -16.33 -21.15 1.51
N ASN A 490 -16.71 -21.11 0.26
CA ASN A 490 -15.94 -20.54 -0.84
C ASN A 490 -16.26 -19.06 -1.10
N SER A 491 -16.91 -18.36 -0.18
CA SER A 491 -17.31 -16.96 -0.39
C SER A 491 -16.69 -16.01 0.63
N ALA A 492 -16.33 -14.81 0.17
CA ALA A 492 -15.85 -13.73 1.03
C ALA A 492 -16.88 -13.33 2.12
N ALA A 493 -18.16 -13.63 1.91
CA ALA A 493 -19.24 -13.38 2.86
C ALA A 493 -19.08 -14.20 4.15
N ASP A 494 -18.57 -15.41 4.04
CA ASP A 494 -18.43 -16.31 5.19
C ASP A 494 -17.28 -15.93 6.13
N LEU A 495 -16.34 -15.12 5.66
CA LEU A 495 -15.27 -14.52 6.49
C LEU A 495 -15.82 -13.47 7.49
N PHE A 496 -17.04 -13.01 7.27
CA PHE A 496 -17.69 -11.97 8.07
C PHE A 496 -18.89 -12.47 8.88
N GLU A 497 -19.27 -13.76 8.78
CA GLU A 497 -20.28 -14.33 9.65
C GLU A 497 -19.71 -14.59 11.05
N SER A 498 -20.38 -14.03 12.06
CA SER A 498 -20.06 -14.26 13.46
C SER A 498 -20.21 -15.73 13.81
N PRO A 499 -19.24 -16.36 14.52
CA PRO A 499 -19.38 -17.75 14.94
C PRO A 499 -20.60 -17.91 15.84
N LYS A 500 -21.53 -18.78 15.46
CA LYS A 500 -22.67 -19.16 16.31
C LYS A 500 -22.10 -19.75 17.60
N GLN A 501 -22.45 -19.15 18.74
CA GLN A 501 -22.06 -19.64 20.04
C GLN A 501 -22.64 -21.04 20.26
N THR A 502 -21.80 -22.08 20.16
CA THR A 502 -22.12 -23.37 20.74
C THR A 502 -21.85 -23.29 22.25
N ARG A 503 -22.90 -23.26 23.02
CA ARG A 503 -22.85 -23.41 24.47
C ARG A 503 -22.29 -24.82 24.82
N GLY A 504 -21.16 -24.83 25.49
CA GLY A 504 -20.71 -25.98 26.28
C GLY A 504 -19.36 -26.55 25.86
N GLN A 505 -18.29 -26.03 26.40
CA GLN A 505 -17.26 -26.77 27.13
C GLN A 505 -16.21 -25.80 27.67
N SER A 506 -16.02 -25.86 28.97
CA SER A 506 -15.05 -25.07 29.71
C SER A 506 -13.62 -25.59 29.43
N GLY A 507 -12.89 -24.87 28.64
CA GLY A 507 -11.45 -25.00 28.51
C GLY A 507 -10.86 -23.61 28.36
N SER A 508 -10.12 -23.15 29.38
CA SER A 508 -9.55 -21.83 29.43
C SER A 508 -8.35 -21.70 28.50
N THR A 509 -8.60 -21.38 27.26
CA THR A 509 -7.61 -20.74 26.40
C THR A 509 -8.16 -19.36 26.04
N LYS A 510 -7.51 -18.29 26.54
CA LYS A 510 -7.84 -16.93 26.18
C LYS A 510 -7.61 -16.77 24.68
N SER A 511 -8.67 -16.89 23.88
CA SER A 511 -8.62 -16.62 22.46
C SER A 511 -8.39 -15.13 22.24
N ASN A 512 -7.31 -14.75 21.56
CA ASN A 512 -7.12 -13.40 21.03
C ASN A 512 -8.07 -13.20 19.85
N ARG A 513 -9.37 -13.03 20.13
CA ARG A 513 -10.34 -12.67 19.09
C ARG A 513 -10.01 -11.29 18.58
N VAL A 514 -9.92 -11.14 17.27
CA VAL A 514 -9.99 -9.86 16.61
C VAL A 514 -11.42 -9.36 16.74
N ASN A 515 -11.64 -8.39 17.62
CA ASN A 515 -12.93 -7.73 17.69
C ASN A 515 -13.09 -6.91 16.41
N THR A 516 -14.01 -7.28 15.57
CA THR A 516 -14.43 -6.48 14.44
C THR A 516 -15.19 -5.25 14.95
N ILE A 517 -15.36 -4.26 14.08
CA ILE A 517 -16.12 -3.04 14.41
C ILE A 517 -17.55 -3.38 14.89
N PHE A 518 -18.09 -4.53 14.48
CA PHE A 518 -19.42 -5.03 14.83
C PHE A 518 -19.46 -5.78 16.16
N GLU A 519 -18.33 -6.12 16.76
CA GLU A 519 -18.24 -6.80 18.05
C GLU A 519 -17.97 -5.84 19.23
N ARG A 520 -17.94 -4.53 18.97
CA ARG A 520 -17.79 -3.53 20.02
C ARG A 520 -19.12 -3.31 20.73
N ASP A 521 -19.13 -3.33 22.04
CA ASP A 521 -20.32 -3.20 22.93
C ASP A 521 -21.25 -2.02 22.58
N HIS A 522 -20.72 -0.95 22.00
CA HIS A 522 -21.51 0.22 21.63
C HIS A 522 -22.32 0.06 20.33
N TYR A 523 -22.03 -0.98 19.49
CA TYR A 523 -22.85 -1.30 18.31
C TYR A 523 -23.98 -2.27 18.63
N GLU A 524 -23.89 -3.07 19.70
CA GLU A 524 -24.99 -3.97 20.12
C GLU A 524 -26.24 -3.23 20.55
N LYS A 525 -26.13 -1.93 20.86
CA LYS A 525 -27.23 -1.07 21.31
C LYS A 525 -27.91 -0.26 20.22
N ILE A 526 -27.44 -0.33 18.98
CA ILE A 526 -28.11 0.35 17.86
C ILE A 526 -29.20 -0.60 17.34
N PRO A 527 -30.50 -0.25 17.48
CA PRO A 527 -31.57 -1.08 16.91
C PRO A 527 -31.38 -1.14 15.39
N VAL A 528 -31.10 -2.32 14.88
CA VAL A 528 -31.12 -2.56 13.43
C VAL A 528 -32.56 -2.39 13.00
N ILE A 529 -32.86 -1.30 12.30
CA ILE A 529 -34.14 -1.13 11.62
C ILE A 529 -34.15 -2.21 10.54
N LYS A 530 -34.79 -3.33 10.87
CA LYS A 530 -35.14 -4.33 9.87
C LYS A 530 -36.12 -3.64 8.92
N SER A 531 -35.66 -3.23 7.73
CA SER A 531 -36.55 -2.94 6.61
C SER A 531 -37.23 -4.25 6.24
N GLY A 532 -38.39 -4.47 6.81
CA GLY A 532 -39.25 -5.58 6.47
C GLY A 532 -39.78 -5.37 5.05
N CYS A 533 -39.15 -5.99 4.07
CA CYS A 533 -39.87 -6.33 2.84
C CYS A 533 -40.84 -7.43 3.20
N GLY A 534 -42.06 -7.01 3.54
CA GLY A 534 -43.20 -7.91 3.66
C GLY A 534 -43.48 -8.52 2.29
N SER A 535 -43.30 -9.84 2.18
CA SER A 535 -43.87 -10.65 1.11
C SER A 535 -45.41 -10.62 1.24
N GLY A 536 -46.07 -9.68 0.53
CA GLY A 536 -47.51 -9.61 0.37
C GLY A 536 -47.87 -9.92 -1.07
N GLY A 537 -48.61 -11.03 -1.27
CA GLY A 537 -48.96 -11.60 -2.54
C GLY A 537 -49.79 -10.66 -3.43
N CYS A 538 -49.62 -10.80 -4.74
CA CYS A 538 -50.43 -10.24 -5.79
C CYS A 538 -51.85 -10.78 -5.71
N GLY A 539 -52.81 -9.90 -5.37
CA GLY A 539 -54.24 -10.10 -5.57
C GLY A 539 -54.74 -9.13 -6.63
N SER A 540 -55.26 -9.69 -7.70
CA SER A 540 -55.89 -9.01 -8.82
C SER A 540 -57.15 -8.23 -8.38
N GLY A 541 -57.36 -6.99 -8.88
CA GLY A 541 -58.68 -6.38 -8.84
C GLY A 541 -58.74 -4.88 -9.10
N GLY A 542 -59.24 -4.49 -10.27
CA GLY A 542 -60.21 -3.43 -10.42
C GLY A 542 -59.74 -2.01 -10.68
N CYS A 543 -59.98 -1.58 -11.90
CA CYS A 543 -60.01 -0.20 -12.39
C CYS A 543 -60.97 0.70 -11.65
N GLY A 544 -60.66 1.98 -11.43
CA GLY A 544 -61.58 3.01 -11.01
C GLY A 544 -60.94 4.39 -11.06
N GLY A 545 -61.36 5.19 -12.03
CA GLY A 545 -60.80 6.50 -12.32
C GLY A 545 -61.25 7.62 -11.38
N GLY A 546 -60.55 8.73 -11.41
CA GLY A 546 -60.97 9.96 -10.74
C GLY A 546 -59.92 11.07 -10.85
N LYS A 547 -60.30 12.09 -11.55
CA LYS A 547 -59.63 13.31 -11.97
C LYS A 547 -59.21 14.28 -10.86
N SER A 548 -58.28 15.17 -11.28
CA SER A 548 -58.09 16.60 -10.88
C SER A 548 -57.27 16.81 -9.59
N GLY A 549 -56.29 17.70 -9.51
CA GLY A 549 -55.99 18.94 -10.17
C GLY A 549 -55.07 19.75 -9.26
N GLY A 550 -54.19 20.53 -9.82
CA GLY A 550 -53.65 21.80 -9.31
C GLY A 550 -52.54 21.69 -8.26
N GLY A 551 -51.37 22.20 -8.49
CA GLY A 551 -50.96 23.53 -8.63
C GLY A 551 -49.81 23.85 -7.71
N CYS A 552 -48.72 24.31 -8.27
CA CYS A 552 -47.70 25.25 -7.82
C CYS A 552 -47.36 25.42 -6.34
N GLY A 553 -46.06 25.42 -6.11
CA GLY A 553 -45.40 26.00 -4.96
C GLY A 553 -43.96 25.48 -4.83
#